data_4e89caaa64496a547814b07dbcd6c509
#
_entry.id   4e89caaa64496a547814b07dbcd6c509
#
_cell.length_a   1.000
_cell.length_b   1.000
_cell.length_c   1.000
_cell.angle_alpha   90.00
_cell.angle_beta   90.00
_cell.angle_gamma   90.00
#
_symmetry.space_group_name_H-M   'P 1'
#
loop_
_entity.id
_entity.type
_entity.pdbx_description
1 polymer ?
#
loop_
_entity_poly.entity_id
_entity_poly.type
_entity_poly.pdbx_seq_one_letter_code
_entity_poly.pdbx_strand_id
1 'polypeptide(L)'
;MRKLFGTDGIRGVTNREPMTPETMVKVGRAAAHLLKGSAQRPAIVIGKDTRLTGYMVETALTAGITSMGVDVLLVGPLPTPGIAFITRSLRADAGVVISASHNPFADNGVKFFSGDGLKLPDALERKIEELIYSGAIDGVRAAPRDIGKAYRINDAVGRYIEFAKNSFPKGMTLKGMRIVVDCANGAAYKVSPTVLKELNAEVVPINIQPDGTNINKGCGSLHPEALRRAVLRQKAHIGFAHDGDADRVLLVDERGALVDGDHVLALCAVDLKAEGRLHEDTVVATVMSNVGFEVAMREAGIKVVRTAVGDRYVLEEMLANRYTLGGEQSGHIIFLEHNTTGDGIVTALQVLAIMRKHGKRLSELSACMTSFPQVLVNVPVRRRPALEELPSLQEGIRSVEARLGKTGRVLVRLSGTEPVARVMVEGQDHGTIERLAQELALMIEKELG
;
A
#
# COMPACT_ATOMS: atom_id res chain seq x y z
N MET A 1 24.51 1.20 5.42
CA MET A 1 23.38 2.15 5.28
C MET A 1 22.84 1.98 3.88
N ARG A 2 21.52 1.75 3.69
CA ARG A 2 20.91 1.66 2.35
C ARG A 2 21.07 3.01 1.63
N LYS A 3 21.49 2.99 0.37
CA LYS A 3 21.75 4.22 -0.40
C LYS A 3 20.73 4.43 -1.53
N LEU A 4 20.11 3.36 -2.00
CA LEU A 4 19.23 3.35 -3.18
C LEU A 4 17.81 2.93 -2.80
N PHE A 5 17.65 1.77 -2.13
CA PHE A 5 16.35 1.27 -1.71
C PHE A 5 15.89 1.89 -0.37
N GLY A 6 14.68 2.43 -0.36
CA GLY A 6 13.94 2.79 0.85
C GLY A 6 13.15 1.62 1.44
N THR A 7 12.13 1.93 2.24
CA THR A 7 11.20 0.92 2.80
C THR A 7 10.26 0.31 1.75
N ASP A 8 10.04 0.99 0.61
CA ASP A 8 9.15 0.54 -0.44
C ASP A 8 9.77 0.82 -1.83
N GLY A 9 10.88 0.13 -2.12
CA GLY A 9 11.61 0.26 -3.38
C GLY A 9 12.49 1.51 -3.48
N ILE A 10 12.87 1.84 -4.70
CA ILE A 10 13.63 3.06 -5.05
C ILE A 10 12.63 4.16 -5.33
N ARG A 11 12.79 5.34 -4.72
CA ARG A 11 11.93 6.50 -4.97
C ARG A 11 12.70 7.80 -5.06
N GLY A 12 12.22 8.74 -5.85
CA GLY A 12 12.76 10.08 -5.94
C GLY A 12 12.09 10.94 -7.00
N VAL A 13 12.50 12.20 -7.06
CA VAL A 13 12.10 13.11 -8.14
C VAL A 13 12.71 12.61 -9.43
N THR A 14 11.88 12.42 -10.44
CA THR A 14 12.33 11.88 -11.74
C THR A 14 13.36 12.80 -12.40
N ASN A 15 14.31 12.21 -13.10
CA ASN A 15 15.45 12.86 -13.73
C ASN A 15 16.42 13.56 -12.75
N ARG A 16 16.37 13.10 -11.47
CA ARG A 16 17.35 13.41 -10.42
C ARG A 16 17.73 12.10 -9.75
N GLU A 17 18.97 12.01 -9.24
CA GLU A 17 19.38 10.81 -8.51
C GLU A 17 18.45 10.54 -7.31
N PRO A 18 18.02 9.28 -7.12
CA PRO A 18 18.43 8.06 -7.87
C PRO A 18 17.56 7.72 -9.09
N MET A 19 16.61 8.56 -9.50
CA MET A 19 15.64 8.29 -10.57
C MET A 19 16.09 8.81 -11.94
N THR A 20 17.38 8.69 -12.26
CA THR A 20 17.96 9.03 -13.58
C THR A 20 17.94 7.83 -14.54
N PRO A 21 17.94 8.05 -15.87
CA PRO A 21 18.01 6.96 -16.83
C PRO A 21 19.25 6.08 -16.65
N GLU A 22 20.40 6.68 -16.35
CA GLU A 22 21.69 6.00 -16.16
C GLU A 22 21.61 5.04 -14.97
N THR A 23 21.07 5.49 -13.86
CA THR A 23 20.88 4.66 -12.67
C THR A 23 19.85 3.56 -12.95
N MET A 24 18.74 3.86 -13.64
CA MET A 24 17.72 2.86 -13.97
C MET A 24 18.24 1.77 -14.91
N VAL A 25 19.13 2.07 -15.85
CA VAL A 25 19.82 1.06 -16.66
C VAL A 25 20.64 0.12 -15.77
N LYS A 26 21.42 0.66 -14.82
CA LYS A 26 22.21 -0.16 -13.87
C LYS A 26 21.31 -1.00 -12.97
N VAL A 27 20.21 -0.44 -12.48
CA VAL A 27 19.19 -1.15 -11.68
C VAL A 27 18.60 -2.31 -12.48
N GLY A 28 18.20 -2.07 -13.73
CA GLY A 28 17.68 -3.11 -14.60
C GLY A 28 18.68 -4.25 -14.84
N ARG A 29 19.94 -3.91 -15.03
CA ARG A 29 21.03 -4.92 -15.21
C ARG A 29 21.26 -5.73 -13.94
N ALA A 30 21.39 -5.08 -12.80
CA ALA A 30 21.64 -5.75 -11.52
C ALA A 30 20.44 -6.64 -11.12
N ALA A 31 19.22 -6.15 -11.29
CA ALA A 31 18.01 -6.93 -11.06
C ALA A 31 17.95 -8.16 -11.98
N ALA A 32 18.16 -8.00 -13.29
CA ALA A 32 18.17 -9.12 -14.24
C ALA A 32 19.26 -10.15 -13.91
N HIS A 33 20.44 -9.69 -13.45
CA HIS A 33 21.53 -10.59 -13.07
C HIS A 33 21.17 -11.48 -11.87
N LEU A 34 20.47 -10.92 -10.88
CA LEU A 34 20.15 -11.64 -9.64
C LEU A 34 18.84 -12.43 -9.70
N LEU A 35 17.87 -11.94 -10.50
CA LEU A 35 16.49 -12.47 -10.47
C LEU A 35 16.19 -13.40 -11.64
N LYS A 36 17.05 -13.46 -12.67
CA LYS A 36 16.87 -14.45 -13.75
C LYS A 36 16.91 -15.87 -13.19
N GLY A 37 15.87 -16.63 -13.47
CA GLY A 37 15.82 -18.05 -13.15
C GLY A 37 16.68 -18.93 -14.05
N SER A 38 16.51 -20.22 -13.90
CA SER A 38 17.17 -21.26 -14.71
C SER A 38 16.48 -21.56 -16.05
N ALA A 39 15.41 -20.82 -16.36
CA ALA A 39 14.66 -21.00 -17.60
C ALA A 39 15.56 -20.74 -18.82
N GLN A 40 15.32 -21.46 -19.92
CA GLN A 40 16.04 -21.26 -21.17
C GLN A 40 15.89 -19.81 -21.70
N ARG A 41 14.77 -19.15 -21.39
CA ARG A 41 14.51 -17.72 -21.64
C ARG A 41 13.90 -17.10 -20.40
N PRO A 42 14.70 -16.53 -19.50
CA PRO A 42 14.21 -15.84 -18.34
C PRO A 42 13.47 -14.56 -18.76
N ALA A 43 12.41 -14.20 -18.02
CA ALA A 43 11.57 -13.05 -18.34
C ALA A 43 11.22 -12.23 -17.10
N ILE A 44 11.14 -10.91 -17.26
CA ILE A 44 10.72 -9.96 -16.22
C ILE A 44 9.53 -9.17 -16.74
N VAL A 45 8.44 -9.15 -15.96
CA VAL A 45 7.27 -8.31 -16.22
C VAL A 45 7.58 -6.87 -15.78
N ILE A 46 7.23 -5.87 -16.60
CA ILE A 46 7.27 -4.46 -16.22
C ILE A 46 5.89 -3.84 -16.45
N GLY A 47 5.33 -3.28 -15.38
CA GLY A 47 4.15 -2.44 -15.46
C GLY A 47 4.39 -1.09 -14.75
N LYS A 48 3.45 -0.15 -14.93
CA LYS A 48 3.59 1.21 -14.44
C LYS A 48 2.24 1.82 -14.07
N ASP A 49 2.27 2.93 -13.35
CA ASP A 49 1.13 3.82 -13.22
C ASP A 49 1.03 4.76 -14.45
N THR A 50 0.23 5.80 -14.35
CA THR A 50 -0.08 6.71 -15.47
C THR A 50 0.87 7.90 -15.60
N ARG A 51 1.92 7.99 -14.77
CA ARG A 51 2.89 9.10 -14.80
C ARG A 51 3.60 9.19 -16.16
N LEU A 52 3.73 10.40 -16.68
CA LEU A 52 4.52 10.69 -17.89
C LEU A 52 5.97 10.19 -17.72
N THR A 53 6.53 10.40 -16.54
CA THR A 53 7.90 10.00 -16.19
C THR A 53 8.12 8.48 -16.23
N GLY A 54 7.05 7.68 -16.14
CA GLY A 54 7.11 6.22 -16.23
C GLY A 54 7.65 5.71 -17.56
N TYR A 55 7.46 6.44 -18.67
CA TYR A 55 8.00 6.02 -19.98
C TYR A 55 9.52 6.02 -20.01
N MET A 56 10.17 7.05 -19.44
CA MET A 56 11.63 7.12 -19.35
C MET A 56 12.18 5.98 -18.49
N VAL A 57 11.60 5.75 -17.33
CA VAL A 57 12.02 4.70 -16.40
C VAL A 57 11.85 3.31 -17.02
N GLU A 58 10.69 3.04 -17.64
CA GLU A 58 10.39 1.78 -18.35
C GLU A 58 11.41 1.49 -19.44
N THR A 59 11.75 2.49 -20.26
CA THR A 59 12.71 2.33 -21.36
C THR A 59 14.12 2.05 -20.84
N ALA A 60 14.55 2.77 -19.80
CA ALA A 60 15.86 2.59 -19.19
C ALA A 60 16.01 1.20 -18.53
N LEU A 61 15.03 0.78 -17.74
CA LEU A 61 14.99 -0.56 -17.15
C LEU A 61 14.99 -1.65 -18.23
N THR A 62 14.18 -1.49 -19.27
CA THR A 62 14.09 -2.43 -20.39
C THR A 62 15.45 -2.61 -21.09
N ALA A 63 16.15 -1.52 -21.37
CA ALA A 63 17.48 -1.57 -21.97
C ALA A 63 18.48 -2.30 -21.04
N GLY A 64 18.44 -2.00 -19.74
CA GLY A 64 19.27 -2.67 -18.74
C GLY A 64 19.00 -4.19 -18.70
N ILE A 65 17.74 -4.59 -18.58
CA ILE A 65 17.32 -5.99 -18.43
C ILE A 65 17.65 -6.79 -19.71
N THR A 66 17.29 -6.29 -20.88
CA THR A 66 17.54 -7.00 -22.16
C THR A 66 19.02 -7.16 -22.44
N SER A 67 19.86 -6.20 -22.03
CA SER A 67 21.33 -6.31 -22.15
C SER A 67 21.96 -7.47 -21.36
N MET A 68 21.20 -8.05 -20.44
CA MET A 68 21.61 -9.19 -19.61
C MET A 68 21.08 -10.54 -20.11
N GLY A 69 20.43 -10.57 -21.27
CA GLY A 69 19.87 -11.79 -21.87
C GLY A 69 18.52 -12.20 -21.26
N VAL A 70 17.79 -11.24 -20.68
CA VAL A 70 16.47 -11.47 -20.06
C VAL A 70 15.40 -10.80 -20.90
N ASP A 71 14.31 -11.50 -21.20
CA ASP A 71 13.17 -10.95 -21.92
C ASP A 71 12.37 -10.01 -21.00
N VAL A 72 11.74 -8.99 -21.59
CA VAL A 72 10.88 -8.03 -20.87
C VAL A 72 9.46 -8.13 -21.38
N LEU A 73 8.51 -8.31 -20.47
CA LEU A 73 7.08 -8.38 -20.74
C LEU A 73 6.41 -7.08 -20.28
N LEU A 74 6.16 -6.16 -21.23
CA LEU A 74 5.58 -4.83 -20.96
C LEU A 74 4.05 -4.91 -20.89
N VAL A 75 3.47 -4.65 -19.71
CA VAL A 75 2.01 -4.72 -19.49
C VAL A 75 1.32 -3.34 -19.50
N GLY A 76 2.12 -2.25 -19.56
CA GLY A 76 1.58 -0.89 -19.57
C GLY A 76 1.02 -0.42 -18.23
N PRO A 77 0.08 0.54 -18.23
CA PRO A 77 -0.57 1.02 -17.01
C PRO A 77 -1.47 -0.08 -16.41
N LEU A 78 -1.10 -0.54 -15.21
CA LEU A 78 -1.81 -1.58 -14.47
C LEU A 78 -1.58 -1.37 -12.96
N PRO A 79 -2.59 -1.61 -12.08
CA PRO A 79 -2.41 -1.59 -10.63
C PRO A 79 -1.22 -2.44 -10.15
N THR A 80 -0.53 -1.97 -9.10
CA THR A 80 0.57 -2.72 -8.46
C THR A 80 0.19 -4.18 -8.16
N PRO A 81 -0.98 -4.49 -7.53
CA PRO A 81 -1.40 -5.88 -7.32
C PRO A 81 -1.66 -6.63 -8.62
N GLY A 82 -2.08 -5.94 -9.66
CA GLY A 82 -2.24 -6.53 -11.00
C GLY A 82 -0.91 -6.97 -11.60
N ILE A 83 0.15 -6.19 -11.41
CA ILE A 83 1.50 -6.55 -11.90
C ILE A 83 2.04 -7.76 -11.12
N ALA A 84 1.86 -7.79 -9.79
CA ALA A 84 2.21 -8.95 -8.97
C ALA A 84 1.47 -10.22 -9.44
N PHE A 85 0.17 -10.11 -9.72
CA PHE A 85 -0.62 -11.21 -10.26
C PHE A 85 -0.14 -11.65 -11.66
N ILE A 86 0.10 -10.71 -12.59
CA ILE A 86 0.55 -11.02 -13.96
C ILE A 86 1.92 -11.69 -13.95
N THR A 87 2.82 -11.30 -13.04
CA THR A 87 4.13 -11.95 -12.86
C THR A 87 3.95 -13.45 -12.61
N ARG A 88 3.06 -13.83 -11.69
CA ARG A 88 2.72 -15.24 -11.42
C ARG A 88 2.00 -15.90 -12.60
N SER A 89 1.01 -15.21 -13.16
CA SER A 89 0.18 -15.73 -14.26
C SER A 89 0.99 -16.09 -15.50
N LEU A 90 2.01 -15.28 -15.81
CA LEU A 90 2.91 -15.51 -16.95
C LEU A 90 4.12 -16.38 -16.59
N ARG A 91 4.26 -16.80 -15.32
CA ARG A 91 5.42 -17.55 -14.79
C ARG A 91 6.74 -16.84 -15.09
N ALA A 92 6.74 -15.52 -14.99
CA ALA A 92 7.94 -14.71 -15.12
C ALA A 92 8.83 -14.85 -13.87
N ASP A 93 10.13 -14.66 -14.04
CA ASP A 93 11.11 -14.81 -12.95
C ASP A 93 11.00 -13.67 -11.92
N ALA A 94 10.55 -12.49 -12.37
CA ALA A 94 10.32 -11.33 -11.51
C ALA A 94 9.30 -10.37 -12.13
N GLY A 95 8.78 -9.47 -11.28
CA GLY A 95 7.94 -8.34 -11.66
C GLY A 95 8.55 -7.01 -11.25
N VAL A 96 8.33 -5.98 -12.04
CA VAL A 96 8.76 -4.60 -11.76
C VAL A 96 7.56 -3.68 -11.88
N VAL A 97 7.33 -2.89 -10.85
CA VAL A 97 6.33 -1.83 -10.82
C VAL A 97 7.02 -0.48 -10.84
N ILE A 98 6.64 0.36 -11.80
CA ILE A 98 7.11 1.74 -11.91
C ILE A 98 6.01 2.66 -11.40
N SER A 99 6.13 3.08 -10.15
CA SER A 99 5.19 3.97 -9.47
C SER A 99 5.78 4.56 -8.20
N ALA A 100 5.32 5.76 -7.84
CA ALA A 100 5.52 6.36 -6.52
C ALA A 100 4.20 6.44 -5.72
N SER A 101 3.25 5.51 -5.98
CA SER A 101 1.97 5.39 -5.28
C SER A 101 1.23 6.74 -5.18
N HIS A 102 1.02 7.26 -4.00
CA HIS A 102 0.25 8.49 -3.73
C HIS A 102 1.04 9.81 -3.92
N ASN A 103 2.33 9.76 -4.25
CA ASN A 103 3.15 10.97 -4.46
C ASN A 103 2.70 11.77 -5.70
N PRO A 104 3.04 13.08 -5.80
CA PRO A 104 2.84 13.89 -7.00
C PRO A 104 3.50 13.27 -8.24
N PHE A 105 3.07 13.69 -9.44
CA PHE A 105 3.54 13.12 -10.71
C PHE A 105 5.05 13.28 -10.97
N ALA A 106 5.68 14.31 -10.39
CA ALA A 106 7.11 14.57 -10.54
C ALA A 106 7.99 13.50 -9.88
N ASP A 107 7.46 12.83 -8.86
CA ASP A 107 8.11 11.67 -8.24
C ASP A 107 7.82 10.41 -9.04
N ASN A 108 8.75 9.46 -9.01
CA ASN A 108 8.53 8.10 -9.47
C ASN A 108 9.29 7.11 -8.58
N GLY A 109 9.06 5.83 -8.80
CA GLY A 109 9.72 4.78 -8.06
C GLY A 109 9.77 3.46 -8.82
N VAL A 110 10.57 2.54 -8.30
CA VAL A 110 10.70 1.18 -8.84
C VAL A 110 10.62 0.20 -7.68
N LYS A 111 9.64 -0.71 -7.76
CA LYS A 111 9.44 -1.81 -6.82
C LYS A 111 9.65 -3.13 -7.53
N PHE A 112 10.24 -4.12 -6.86
CA PHE A 112 10.47 -5.44 -7.42
C PHE A 112 9.64 -6.49 -6.69
N PHE A 113 9.19 -7.47 -7.49
CA PHE A 113 8.49 -8.67 -7.02
C PHE A 113 9.23 -9.91 -7.51
N SER A 114 9.26 -10.95 -6.69
CA SER A 114 9.71 -12.29 -7.09
C SER A 114 8.73 -12.92 -8.08
N GLY A 115 9.11 -14.03 -8.70
CA GLY A 115 8.22 -14.81 -9.56
C GLY A 115 6.91 -15.26 -8.90
N ASP A 116 6.91 -15.38 -7.58
CA ASP A 116 5.72 -15.69 -6.77
C ASP A 116 4.84 -14.47 -6.49
N GLY A 117 5.20 -13.28 -7.00
CA GLY A 117 4.47 -12.04 -6.79
C GLY A 117 4.60 -11.46 -5.40
N LEU A 118 5.62 -11.85 -4.65
CA LEU A 118 5.97 -11.29 -3.35
C LEU A 118 7.00 -10.16 -3.51
N LYS A 119 6.97 -9.16 -2.65
CA LYS A 119 8.03 -8.13 -2.62
C LYS A 119 9.38 -8.77 -2.37
N LEU A 120 10.44 -8.22 -3.00
CA LEU A 120 11.80 -8.75 -2.79
C LEU A 120 12.22 -8.59 -1.34
N PRO A 121 12.88 -9.62 -0.77
CA PRO A 121 13.53 -9.52 0.53
C PRO A 121 14.62 -8.45 0.54
N ASP A 122 14.81 -7.78 1.69
CA ASP A 122 15.86 -6.78 1.92
C ASP A 122 17.27 -7.26 1.52
N ALA A 123 17.54 -8.54 1.71
CA ALA A 123 18.82 -9.14 1.35
C ALA A 123 19.10 -9.09 -0.16
N LEU A 124 18.08 -9.25 -1.00
CA LEU A 124 18.22 -9.16 -2.45
C LEU A 124 18.32 -7.70 -2.92
N GLU A 125 17.56 -6.78 -2.31
CA GLU A 125 17.68 -5.34 -2.57
C GLU A 125 19.11 -4.85 -2.26
N ARG A 126 19.68 -5.26 -1.12
CA ARG A 126 21.09 -4.95 -0.78
C ARG A 126 22.07 -5.49 -1.80
N LYS A 127 21.88 -6.71 -2.31
CA LYS A 127 22.75 -7.28 -3.35
C LYS A 127 22.67 -6.49 -4.66
N ILE A 128 21.48 -5.98 -5.04
CA ILE A 128 21.32 -5.08 -6.17
C ILE A 128 22.15 -3.81 -5.96
N GLU A 129 22.06 -3.18 -4.78
CA GLU A 129 22.88 -2.01 -4.44
C GLU A 129 24.38 -2.30 -4.51
N GLU A 130 24.81 -3.40 -3.91
CA GLU A 130 26.23 -3.81 -3.92
C GLU A 130 26.78 -3.97 -5.34
N LEU A 131 26.04 -4.61 -6.25
CA LEU A 131 26.43 -4.77 -7.64
C LEU A 131 26.57 -3.43 -8.37
N ILE A 132 25.68 -2.47 -8.07
CA ILE A 132 25.70 -1.14 -8.69
C ILE A 132 26.86 -0.30 -8.16
N TYR A 133 27.01 -0.20 -6.82
CA TYR A 133 28.01 0.68 -6.22
C TYR A 133 29.44 0.15 -6.28
N SER A 134 29.64 -1.16 -6.34
CA SER A 134 30.94 -1.74 -6.58
C SER A 134 31.40 -1.67 -8.06
N GLY A 135 30.47 -1.34 -8.97
CA GLY A 135 30.72 -1.42 -10.41
C GLY A 135 30.82 -2.84 -10.96
N ALA A 136 30.59 -3.87 -10.15
CA ALA A 136 30.70 -5.27 -10.58
C ALA A 136 29.75 -5.61 -11.75
N ILE A 137 28.58 -4.95 -11.80
CA ILE A 137 27.62 -5.14 -12.88
C ILE A 137 28.08 -4.52 -14.20
N ASP A 138 29.03 -3.56 -14.19
CA ASP A 138 29.43 -2.82 -15.39
C ASP A 138 30.17 -3.67 -16.41
N GLY A 139 30.86 -4.73 -16.01
CA GLY A 139 31.55 -5.68 -16.86
C GLY A 139 30.68 -6.84 -17.41
N VAL A 140 29.50 -7.06 -16.80
CA VAL A 140 28.66 -8.21 -17.16
C VAL A 140 27.77 -7.87 -18.36
N ARG A 141 27.82 -8.68 -19.42
CA ARG A 141 27.07 -8.51 -20.68
C ARG A 141 26.66 -9.87 -21.26
N ALA A 142 25.48 -9.93 -21.85
CA ALA A 142 25.11 -11.05 -22.70
C ALA A 142 25.87 -10.98 -24.03
N ALA A 143 26.13 -12.15 -24.65
CA ALA A 143 26.64 -12.18 -26.03
C ALA A 143 25.58 -11.62 -27.01
N PRO A 144 25.96 -11.06 -28.17
CA PRO A 144 24.99 -10.43 -29.08
C PRO A 144 23.81 -11.33 -29.49
N ARG A 145 24.02 -12.62 -29.62
CA ARG A 145 22.99 -13.62 -29.94
C ARG A 145 22.01 -13.92 -28.75
N ASP A 146 22.44 -13.60 -27.54
CA ASP A 146 21.73 -13.94 -26.29
C ASP A 146 21.03 -12.70 -25.68
N ILE A 147 21.01 -11.56 -26.37
CA ILE A 147 20.30 -10.36 -25.92
C ILE A 147 18.79 -10.66 -25.83
N GLY A 148 18.16 -10.24 -24.72
CA GLY A 148 16.73 -10.39 -24.50
C GLY A 148 15.88 -9.50 -25.41
N LYS A 149 14.59 -9.81 -25.49
CA LYS A 149 13.61 -9.04 -26.28
C LYS A 149 12.55 -8.42 -25.39
N ALA A 150 12.00 -7.29 -25.82
CA ALA A 150 10.84 -6.69 -25.19
C ALA A 150 9.56 -7.03 -25.96
N TYR A 151 8.56 -7.55 -25.23
CA TYR A 151 7.25 -7.91 -25.77
C TYR A 151 6.16 -7.09 -25.08
N ARG A 152 5.16 -6.64 -25.83
CA ARG A 152 3.99 -6.00 -25.27
C ARG A 152 2.89 -7.05 -25.03
N ILE A 153 2.38 -7.10 -23.80
CA ILE A 153 1.31 -8.01 -23.38
C ILE A 153 0.02 -7.21 -23.36
N ASN A 154 -0.84 -7.41 -24.35
CA ASN A 154 -2.04 -6.59 -24.55
C ASN A 154 -3.24 -7.06 -23.71
N ASP A 155 -3.27 -8.29 -23.22
CA ASP A 155 -4.37 -8.90 -22.47
C ASP A 155 -4.18 -8.84 -20.94
N ALA A 156 -3.10 -8.22 -20.45
CA ALA A 156 -2.81 -8.13 -19.02
C ALA A 156 -3.94 -7.46 -18.22
N VAL A 157 -4.53 -6.39 -18.75
CA VAL A 157 -5.66 -5.69 -18.13
C VAL A 157 -6.86 -6.62 -17.98
N GLY A 158 -7.23 -7.36 -19.04
CA GLY A 158 -8.35 -8.32 -19.01
C GLY A 158 -8.11 -9.47 -18.04
N ARG A 159 -6.89 -10.00 -17.98
CA ARG A 159 -6.52 -11.05 -17.02
C ARG A 159 -6.69 -10.58 -15.58
N TYR A 160 -6.26 -9.36 -15.26
CA TYR A 160 -6.40 -8.83 -13.91
C TYR A 160 -7.85 -8.50 -13.56
N ILE A 161 -8.67 -8.01 -14.52
CA ILE A 161 -10.11 -7.83 -14.33
C ILE A 161 -10.78 -9.17 -13.95
N GLU A 162 -10.50 -10.24 -14.69
CA GLU A 162 -11.02 -11.58 -14.37
C GLU A 162 -10.55 -12.07 -13.01
N PHE A 163 -9.26 -11.88 -12.69
CA PHE A 163 -8.73 -12.23 -11.38
C PHE A 163 -9.43 -11.48 -10.25
N ALA A 164 -9.58 -10.16 -10.35
CA ALA A 164 -10.26 -9.36 -9.34
C ALA A 164 -11.73 -9.78 -9.16
N LYS A 165 -12.47 -9.99 -10.24
CA LYS A 165 -13.86 -10.49 -10.18
C LYS A 165 -13.97 -11.85 -9.50
N ASN A 166 -13.00 -12.73 -9.68
CA ASN A 166 -13.01 -14.04 -9.04
C ASN A 166 -12.84 -13.98 -7.51
N SER A 167 -12.43 -12.84 -6.94
CA SER A 167 -12.43 -12.61 -5.49
C SER A 167 -13.84 -12.31 -4.95
N PHE A 168 -14.78 -11.92 -5.82
CA PHE A 168 -16.16 -11.66 -5.46
C PHE A 168 -16.97 -12.98 -5.46
N PRO A 169 -17.86 -13.22 -4.48
CA PRO A 169 -18.55 -14.49 -4.35
C PRO A 169 -19.37 -14.86 -5.60
N LYS A 170 -19.20 -16.10 -6.09
CA LYS A 170 -19.93 -16.61 -7.25
C LYS A 170 -21.45 -16.59 -6.99
N GLY A 171 -22.20 -16.14 -7.98
CA GLY A 171 -23.66 -16.02 -7.89
C GLY A 171 -24.16 -14.75 -7.21
N MET A 172 -23.28 -13.96 -6.58
CA MET A 172 -23.60 -12.64 -6.06
C MET A 172 -23.48 -11.57 -7.16
N THR A 173 -24.29 -10.51 -7.09
CA THR A 173 -24.28 -9.41 -8.07
C THR A 173 -24.39 -8.06 -7.37
N LEU A 174 -23.83 -7.02 -7.98
CA LEU A 174 -23.94 -5.63 -7.53
C LEU A 174 -25.13 -4.89 -8.17
N LYS A 175 -26.05 -5.62 -8.84
CA LYS A 175 -27.26 -5.03 -9.44
C LYS A 175 -28.04 -4.22 -8.41
N GLY A 176 -28.38 -2.97 -8.76
CA GLY A 176 -29.08 -2.02 -7.89
C GLY A 176 -28.16 -1.23 -6.94
N MET A 177 -26.85 -1.50 -6.94
CA MET A 177 -25.89 -0.65 -6.19
C MET A 177 -25.34 0.44 -7.10
N ARG A 178 -25.47 1.70 -6.66
CA ARG A 178 -24.78 2.85 -7.27
C ARG A 178 -23.50 3.10 -6.50
N ILE A 179 -22.37 3.13 -7.21
CA ILE A 179 -21.02 3.18 -6.66
C ILE A 179 -20.26 4.32 -7.33
N VAL A 180 -19.69 5.22 -6.54
CA VAL A 180 -18.72 6.22 -7.04
C VAL A 180 -17.32 5.65 -6.88
N VAL A 181 -16.51 5.71 -7.94
CA VAL A 181 -15.11 5.29 -7.88
C VAL A 181 -14.17 6.41 -8.35
N ASP A 182 -13.30 6.85 -7.45
CA ASP A 182 -12.20 7.78 -7.73
C ASP A 182 -10.94 6.97 -8.03
N CYS A 183 -10.46 7.06 -9.27
CA CYS A 183 -9.27 6.34 -9.72
C CYS A 183 -7.99 7.18 -9.64
N ALA A 184 -8.01 8.34 -9.00
CA ALA A 184 -6.84 9.21 -8.82
C ALA A 184 -6.13 9.60 -10.13
N ASN A 185 -6.75 9.48 -11.29
CA ASN A 185 -6.11 9.49 -12.62
C ASN A 185 -4.92 8.49 -12.68
N GLY A 186 -4.94 7.45 -11.86
CA GLY A 186 -3.88 6.45 -11.68
C GLY A 186 -4.17 5.14 -12.42
N ALA A 187 -3.45 4.09 -12.03
CA ALA A 187 -3.45 2.79 -12.71
C ALA A 187 -4.81 2.06 -12.71
N ALA A 188 -5.70 2.37 -11.74
CA ALA A 188 -7.04 1.80 -11.64
C ALA A 188 -8.04 2.34 -12.68
N TYR A 189 -7.73 3.38 -13.44
CA TYR A 189 -8.68 4.16 -14.24
C TYR A 189 -9.53 3.34 -15.23
N LYS A 190 -9.02 2.23 -15.74
CA LYS A 190 -9.76 1.28 -16.60
C LYS A 190 -10.30 0.11 -15.79
N VAL A 191 -9.47 -0.47 -14.92
CA VAL A 191 -9.75 -1.74 -14.27
C VAL A 191 -10.90 -1.61 -13.29
N SER A 192 -10.81 -0.67 -12.32
CA SER A 192 -11.79 -0.59 -11.23
C SER A 192 -13.22 -0.33 -11.73
N PRO A 193 -13.46 0.65 -12.64
CA PRO A 193 -14.80 0.84 -13.20
C PRO A 193 -15.30 -0.35 -14.00
N THR A 194 -14.41 -1.07 -14.71
CA THR A 194 -14.80 -2.22 -15.53
C THR A 194 -15.22 -3.40 -14.67
N VAL A 195 -14.43 -3.75 -13.65
CA VAL A 195 -14.76 -4.82 -12.68
C VAL A 195 -16.14 -4.59 -12.06
N LEU A 196 -16.43 -3.39 -11.60
CA LEU A 196 -17.71 -3.05 -10.98
C LEU A 196 -18.88 -3.13 -11.97
N LYS A 197 -18.69 -2.65 -13.21
CA LYS A 197 -19.72 -2.74 -14.27
C LYS A 197 -20.01 -4.19 -14.66
N GLU A 198 -19.00 -5.03 -14.80
CA GLU A 198 -19.16 -6.43 -15.13
C GLU A 198 -19.84 -7.24 -14.01
N LEU A 199 -19.80 -6.74 -12.77
CA LEU A 199 -20.59 -7.24 -11.64
C LEU A 199 -21.98 -6.61 -11.54
N ASN A 200 -22.42 -5.86 -12.57
CA ASN A 200 -23.72 -5.20 -12.71
C ASN A 200 -23.97 -4.01 -11.77
N ALA A 201 -22.94 -3.32 -11.28
CA ALA A 201 -23.09 -2.08 -10.54
C ALA A 201 -23.46 -0.90 -11.47
N GLU A 202 -24.20 0.09 -10.95
CA GLU A 202 -24.32 1.41 -11.54
C GLU A 202 -23.08 2.23 -11.11
N VAL A 203 -22.09 2.39 -12.00
CA VAL A 203 -20.79 2.98 -11.69
C VAL A 203 -20.72 4.44 -12.12
N VAL A 204 -20.35 5.32 -11.21
CA VAL A 204 -20.03 6.73 -11.46
C VAL A 204 -18.52 6.91 -11.27
N PRO A 205 -17.72 6.79 -12.35
CA PRO A 205 -16.28 6.96 -12.25
C PRO A 205 -15.90 8.43 -12.28
N ILE A 206 -14.94 8.82 -11.42
CA ILE A 206 -14.34 10.15 -11.39
C ILE A 206 -12.82 10.04 -11.45
N ASN A 207 -12.13 11.08 -11.93
CA ASN A 207 -10.67 11.11 -12.07
C ASN A 207 -10.12 9.90 -12.85
N ILE A 208 -10.67 9.68 -14.06
CA ILE A 208 -10.35 8.58 -14.96
C ILE A 208 -9.74 9.03 -16.30
N GLN A 209 -9.24 10.24 -16.37
CA GLN A 209 -8.64 10.81 -17.57
C GLN A 209 -7.18 11.22 -17.31
N PRO A 210 -6.27 10.22 -17.20
CA PRO A 210 -4.86 10.51 -16.94
C PRO A 210 -4.24 11.24 -18.13
N ASP A 211 -3.55 12.35 -17.86
CA ASP A 211 -2.76 13.12 -18.85
C ASP A 211 -1.24 12.95 -18.65
N GLY A 212 -0.84 12.14 -17.67
CA GLY A 212 0.55 11.90 -17.30
C GLY A 212 1.07 12.81 -16.20
N THR A 213 0.36 13.91 -15.88
CA THR A 213 0.78 14.92 -14.89
C THR A 213 -0.25 15.16 -13.79
N ASN A 214 -1.45 14.61 -13.95
CA ASN A 214 -2.57 14.84 -13.04
C ASN A 214 -2.85 13.71 -12.05
N ILE A 215 -2.01 12.68 -11.99
CA ILE A 215 -2.13 11.58 -11.00
C ILE A 215 -2.09 12.13 -9.58
N ASN A 216 -3.02 11.69 -8.72
CA ASN A 216 -3.19 12.14 -7.32
C ASN A 216 -3.42 13.64 -7.11
N LYS A 217 -3.60 14.43 -8.17
CA LYS A 217 -3.74 15.88 -8.06
C LYS A 217 -5.13 16.26 -7.55
N GLY A 218 -5.25 16.49 -6.26
CA GLY A 218 -6.52 16.83 -5.60
C GLY A 218 -7.59 15.74 -5.71
N CYS A 219 -7.19 14.47 -5.82
CA CYS A 219 -8.05 13.31 -5.97
C CYS A 219 -7.42 12.06 -5.34
N GLY A 220 -8.16 10.97 -5.34
CA GLY A 220 -7.73 9.69 -4.80
C GLY A 220 -7.74 9.63 -3.27
N SER A 221 -7.07 8.63 -2.70
CA SER A 221 -7.15 8.28 -1.27
C SER A 221 -6.66 9.39 -0.32
N LEU A 222 -5.75 10.27 -0.77
CA LEU A 222 -5.27 11.40 0.06
C LEU A 222 -6.17 12.65 -0.02
N HIS A 223 -7.07 12.74 -1.01
CA HIS A 223 -7.94 13.88 -1.24
C HIS A 223 -9.40 13.44 -1.46
N PRO A 224 -10.05 12.87 -0.42
CA PRO A 224 -11.37 12.23 -0.55
C PRO A 224 -12.54 13.22 -0.71
N GLU A 225 -12.31 14.52 -0.66
CA GLU A 225 -13.38 15.53 -0.66
C GLU A 225 -14.19 15.49 -1.96
N ALA A 226 -13.56 15.24 -3.11
CA ALA A 226 -14.26 15.09 -4.39
C ALA A 226 -15.15 13.86 -4.39
N LEU A 227 -14.66 12.73 -3.86
CA LEU A 227 -15.42 11.50 -3.69
C LEU A 227 -16.62 11.69 -2.77
N ARG A 228 -16.42 12.30 -1.58
CA ARG A 228 -17.50 12.57 -0.60
C ARG A 228 -18.63 13.37 -1.24
N ARG A 229 -18.29 14.49 -1.92
CA ARG A 229 -19.28 15.29 -2.64
C ARG A 229 -20.00 14.52 -3.73
N ALA A 230 -19.29 13.66 -4.45
CA ALA A 230 -19.87 12.86 -5.52
C ALA A 230 -20.83 11.79 -4.95
N VAL A 231 -20.47 11.10 -3.87
CA VAL A 231 -21.33 10.12 -3.18
C VAL A 231 -22.66 10.76 -2.77
N LEU A 232 -22.60 11.90 -2.07
CA LEU A 232 -23.80 12.61 -1.61
C LEU A 232 -24.65 13.11 -2.79
N ARG A 233 -24.03 13.73 -3.80
CA ARG A 233 -24.74 14.27 -4.98
C ARG A 233 -25.42 13.18 -5.78
N GLN A 234 -24.77 12.04 -5.95
CA GLN A 234 -25.27 10.88 -6.72
C GLN A 234 -26.18 9.99 -5.89
N LYS A 235 -26.35 10.27 -4.60
CA LYS A 235 -27.05 9.38 -3.64
C LYS A 235 -26.52 7.94 -3.77
N ALA A 236 -25.19 7.80 -3.85
CA ALA A 236 -24.56 6.51 -4.02
C ALA A 236 -24.58 5.70 -2.71
N HIS A 237 -24.56 4.38 -2.83
CA HIS A 237 -24.54 3.48 -1.67
C HIS A 237 -23.18 3.44 -1.00
N ILE A 238 -22.11 3.73 -1.80
CA ILE A 238 -20.72 3.70 -1.34
C ILE A 238 -19.83 4.44 -2.35
N GLY A 239 -18.71 4.98 -1.89
CA GLY A 239 -17.64 5.51 -2.72
C GLY A 239 -16.31 4.85 -2.42
N PHE A 240 -15.44 4.73 -3.44
CA PHE A 240 -14.06 4.25 -3.33
C PHE A 240 -13.09 5.29 -3.86
N ALA A 241 -11.99 5.51 -3.16
CA ALA A 241 -10.85 6.27 -3.66
C ALA A 241 -9.60 5.39 -3.63
N HIS A 242 -9.05 5.11 -4.80
CA HIS A 242 -7.74 4.49 -4.93
C HIS A 242 -6.63 5.54 -4.82
N ASP A 243 -5.41 5.10 -4.54
CA ASP A 243 -4.21 5.89 -4.81
C ASP A 243 -3.67 5.62 -6.22
N GLY A 244 -2.56 6.23 -6.59
CA GLY A 244 -2.07 6.23 -7.97
C GLY A 244 -1.77 4.86 -8.57
N ASP A 245 -1.35 3.88 -7.77
CA ASP A 245 -1.08 2.50 -8.19
C ASP A 245 -2.07 1.47 -7.62
N ALA A 246 -3.11 1.95 -6.95
CA ALA A 246 -4.28 1.20 -6.49
C ALA A 246 -3.96 -0.01 -5.59
N ASP A 247 -2.84 0.02 -4.87
CA ASP A 247 -2.55 -0.92 -3.81
C ASP A 247 -3.29 -0.57 -2.51
N ARG A 248 -3.93 0.63 -2.49
CA ARG A 248 -4.74 1.16 -1.38
C ARG A 248 -6.14 1.53 -1.82
N VAL A 249 -7.06 1.52 -0.86
CA VAL A 249 -8.41 2.05 -1.01
C VAL A 249 -8.89 2.72 0.26
N LEU A 250 -9.50 3.89 0.10
CA LEU A 250 -10.27 4.58 1.13
C LEU A 250 -11.75 4.53 0.75
N LEU A 251 -12.63 4.30 1.71
CA LEU A 251 -14.06 4.22 1.44
C LEU A 251 -14.81 5.44 1.98
N VAL A 252 -15.97 5.69 1.37
CA VAL A 252 -16.94 6.71 1.81
C VAL A 252 -18.30 6.06 1.87
N ASP A 253 -18.96 6.17 3.02
CA ASP A 253 -20.32 5.64 3.20
C ASP A 253 -21.39 6.52 2.53
N GLU A 254 -22.63 6.06 2.53
CA GLU A 254 -23.79 6.75 1.92
C GLU A 254 -24.11 8.10 2.57
N ARG A 255 -23.53 8.40 3.73
CA ARG A 255 -23.69 9.68 4.47
C ARG A 255 -22.52 10.63 4.19
N GLY A 256 -21.52 10.20 3.40
CA GLY A 256 -20.32 10.96 3.12
C GLY A 256 -19.25 10.88 4.22
N ALA A 257 -19.38 9.97 5.20
CA ALA A 257 -18.35 9.73 6.19
C ALA A 257 -17.24 8.87 5.62
N LEU A 258 -15.99 9.15 6.05
CA LEU A 258 -14.82 8.37 5.67
C LEU A 258 -14.78 7.07 6.47
N VAL A 259 -14.43 5.99 5.78
CA VAL A 259 -14.18 4.66 6.34
C VAL A 259 -12.76 4.29 5.92
N ASP A 260 -11.81 4.45 6.84
CA ASP A 260 -10.39 4.22 6.62
C ASP A 260 -10.01 2.74 6.67
N GLY A 261 -8.71 2.45 6.49
CA GLY A 261 -8.20 1.07 6.47
C GLY A 261 -8.45 0.31 7.77
N ASP A 262 -8.43 0.99 8.93
CA ASP A 262 -8.70 0.32 10.21
C ASP A 262 -10.17 -0.13 10.31
N HIS A 263 -11.12 0.70 9.88
CA HIS A 263 -12.53 0.32 9.83
C HIS A 263 -12.77 -0.83 8.84
N VAL A 264 -12.09 -0.78 7.68
CA VAL A 264 -12.19 -1.86 6.67
C VAL A 264 -11.62 -3.17 7.20
N LEU A 265 -10.44 -3.12 7.85
CA LEU A 265 -9.86 -4.29 8.51
C LEU A 265 -10.80 -4.85 9.58
N ALA A 266 -11.38 -3.98 10.42
CA ALA A 266 -12.28 -4.40 11.48
C ALA A 266 -13.52 -5.12 10.93
N LEU A 267 -14.22 -4.50 9.97
CA LEU A 267 -15.43 -5.11 9.42
C LEU A 267 -15.13 -6.42 8.68
N CYS A 268 -14.00 -6.50 7.96
CA CYS A 268 -13.59 -7.72 7.27
C CYS A 268 -13.15 -8.82 8.24
N ALA A 269 -12.42 -8.46 9.30
CA ALA A 269 -12.00 -9.42 10.33
C ALA A 269 -13.20 -10.04 11.06
N VAL A 270 -14.20 -9.23 11.40
CA VAL A 270 -15.45 -9.69 12.05
C VAL A 270 -16.22 -10.65 11.13
N ASP A 271 -16.34 -10.31 9.84
CA ASP A 271 -17.04 -11.18 8.87
C ASP A 271 -16.30 -12.48 8.61
N LEU A 272 -14.98 -12.43 8.38
CA LEU A 272 -14.15 -13.63 8.17
C LEU A 272 -14.15 -14.54 9.40
N LYS A 273 -14.13 -13.99 10.61
CA LYS A 273 -14.26 -14.78 11.83
C LYS A 273 -15.61 -15.49 11.90
N ALA A 274 -16.70 -14.78 11.61
CA ALA A 274 -18.03 -15.36 11.60
C ALA A 274 -18.17 -16.51 10.59
N GLU A 275 -17.38 -16.48 9.51
CA GLU A 275 -17.29 -17.57 8.51
C GLU A 275 -16.28 -18.67 8.85
N GLY A 276 -15.53 -18.55 9.95
CA GLY A 276 -14.45 -19.46 10.30
C GLY A 276 -13.23 -19.40 9.36
N ARG A 277 -13.05 -18.30 8.65
CA ARG A 277 -11.97 -18.05 7.67
C ARG A 277 -10.85 -17.15 8.19
N LEU A 278 -11.00 -16.56 9.38
CA LEU A 278 -9.94 -15.78 10.01
C LEU A 278 -9.01 -16.72 10.77
N HIS A 279 -7.85 -17.02 10.21
CA HIS A 279 -6.91 -18.00 10.79
C HIS A 279 -6.51 -17.60 12.21
N GLU A 280 -6.67 -18.51 13.17
CA GLU A 280 -6.42 -18.32 14.62
C GLU A 280 -7.14 -17.09 15.22
N ASP A 281 -8.28 -16.68 14.64
CA ASP A 281 -8.98 -15.44 15.01
C ASP A 281 -8.03 -14.23 15.10
N THR A 282 -7.10 -14.11 14.15
CA THR A 282 -6.03 -13.12 14.21
C THR A 282 -6.00 -12.24 12.97
N VAL A 283 -5.83 -10.93 13.19
CA VAL A 283 -5.58 -9.91 12.15
C VAL A 283 -4.24 -9.22 12.38
N VAL A 284 -3.51 -8.96 11.31
CA VAL A 284 -2.22 -8.27 11.37
C VAL A 284 -2.41 -6.79 11.02
N ALA A 285 -1.90 -5.88 11.86
CA ALA A 285 -1.94 -4.45 11.64
C ALA A 285 -0.60 -3.80 11.99
N THR A 286 -0.40 -2.54 11.65
CA THR A 286 0.82 -1.83 12.06
C THR A 286 0.65 -1.11 13.39
N VAL A 287 1.77 -0.68 13.97
CA VAL A 287 1.75 0.18 15.16
C VAL A 287 1.06 1.53 14.94
N MET A 288 0.70 1.87 13.69
CA MET A 288 -0.05 3.11 13.38
C MET A 288 -1.56 2.95 13.43
N SER A 289 -2.09 1.71 13.47
CA SER A 289 -3.53 1.50 13.59
C SER A 289 -4.10 2.12 14.85
N ASN A 290 -5.26 2.73 14.73
CA ASN A 290 -5.93 3.44 15.81
C ASN A 290 -6.22 2.52 17.02
N VAL A 291 -6.14 3.03 18.24
CA VAL A 291 -6.41 2.24 19.44
C VAL A 291 -7.86 1.72 19.47
N GLY A 292 -8.78 2.45 18.83
CA GLY A 292 -10.17 2.01 18.65
C GLY A 292 -10.29 0.70 17.89
N PHE A 293 -9.38 0.44 16.94
CA PHE A 293 -9.31 -0.84 16.25
C PHE A 293 -8.99 -2.00 17.21
N GLU A 294 -8.01 -1.83 18.10
CA GLU A 294 -7.70 -2.87 19.11
C GLU A 294 -8.88 -3.12 20.07
N VAL A 295 -9.55 -2.05 20.48
CA VAL A 295 -10.73 -2.18 21.36
C VAL A 295 -11.81 -3.00 20.64
N ALA A 296 -12.14 -2.63 19.41
CA ALA A 296 -13.14 -3.32 18.59
C ALA A 296 -12.79 -4.80 18.36
N MET A 297 -11.54 -5.09 18.02
CA MET A 297 -11.09 -6.46 17.79
C MET A 297 -11.14 -7.30 19.07
N ARG A 298 -10.72 -6.73 20.20
CA ARG A 298 -10.81 -7.41 21.50
C ARG A 298 -12.25 -7.73 21.88
N GLU A 299 -13.19 -6.80 21.65
CA GLU A 299 -14.62 -7.01 21.90
C GLU A 299 -15.22 -8.09 21.00
N ALA A 300 -14.72 -8.17 19.75
CA ALA A 300 -15.09 -9.24 18.82
C ALA A 300 -14.36 -10.59 19.11
N GLY A 301 -13.48 -10.63 20.12
CA GLY A 301 -12.66 -11.83 20.42
C GLY A 301 -11.62 -12.11 19.34
N ILE A 302 -11.13 -11.09 18.63
CA ILE A 302 -10.12 -11.19 17.59
C ILE A 302 -8.78 -10.70 18.14
N LYS A 303 -7.71 -11.45 17.90
CA LYS A 303 -6.34 -11.04 18.26
C LYS A 303 -5.80 -10.05 17.23
N VAL A 304 -5.07 -9.05 17.69
CA VAL A 304 -4.33 -8.12 16.83
C VAL A 304 -2.84 -8.36 17.01
N VAL A 305 -2.15 -8.69 15.93
CA VAL A 305 -0.68 -8.73 15.89
C VAL A 305 -0.21 -7.43 15.27
N ARG A 306 0.67 -6.70 15.98
CA ARG A 306 1.22 -5.42 15.51
C ARG A 306 2.62 -5.57 14.98
N THR A 307 2.84 -5.02 13.79
CA THR A 307 4.15 -4.93 13.15
C THR A 307 4.67 -3.50 13.12
N ALA A 308 5.93 -3.33 12.78
CA ALA A 308 6.46 -2.03 12.38
C ALA A 308 5.69 -1.47 11.17
N VAL A 309 5.80 -0.15 10.95
CA VAL A 309 5.16 0.54 9.81
C VAL A 309 5.78 0.07 8.50
N GLY A 310 4.94 -0.38 7.58
CA GLY A 310 5.30 -0.83 6.24
C GLY A 310 4.62 -2.15 5.90
N ASP A 311 4.01 -2.18 4.73
CA ASP A 311 3.26 -3.31 4.19
C ASP A 311 4.09 -4.62 4.09
N ARG A 312 5.40 -4.48 3.91
CA ARG A 312 6.34 -5.62 3.93
C ARG A 312 6.29 -6.37 5.26
N TYR A 313 6.34 -5.66 6.40
CA TYR A 313 6.33 -6.29 7.73
C TYR A 313 4.98 -6.94 8.03
N VAL A 314 3.89 -6.34 7.55
CA VAL A 314 2.55 -6.94 7.63
C VAL A 314 2.53 -8.26 6.86
N LEU A 315 3.01 -8.26 5.62
CA LEU A 315 3.04 -9.45 4.77
C LEU A 315 3.96 -10.55 5.34
N GLU A 316 5.16 -10.19 5.81
CA GLU A 316 6.10 -11.14 6.42
C GLU A 316 5.47 -11.84 7.63
N GLU A 317 4.80 -11.10 8.51
CA GLU A 317 4.09 -11.65 9.67
C GLU A 317 2.93 -12.57 9.24
N MET A 318 2.16 -12.14 8.24
CA MET A 318 1.07 -12.96 7.69
C MET A 318 1.56 -14.29 7.12
N LEU A 319 2.65 -14.26 6.35
CA LEU A 319 3.23 -15.46 5.74
C LEU A 319 3.82 -16.41 6.79
N ALA A 320 4.55 -15.88 7.79
CA ALA A 320 5.18 -16.68 8.83
C ALA A 320 4.16 -17.47 9.65
N ASN A 321 2.99 -16.87 9.91
CA ASN A 321 1.96 -17.44 10.77
C ASN A 321 0.69 -17.88 10.00
N ARG A 322 0.67 -17.76 8.67
CA ARG A 322 -0.47 -18.10 7.79
C ARG A 322 -1.74 -17.29 8.09
N TYR A 323 -1.59 -16.07 8.61
CA TYR A 323 -2.73 -15.19 8.83
C TYR A 323 -3.35 -14.75 7.50
N THR A 324 -4.69 -14.72 7.45
CA THR A 324 -5.44 -14.53 6.21
C THR A 324 -5.72 -13.06 5.88
N LEU A 325 -5.73 -12.18 6.89
CA LEU A 325 -6.05 -10.76 6.77
C LEU A 325 -5.02 -9.91 7.49
N GLY A 326 -4.55 -8.86 6.84
CA GLY A 326 -3.69 -7.85 7.44
C GLY A 326 -3.69 -6.56 6.64
N GLY A 327 -3.18 -5.48 7.23
CA GLY A 327 -3.11 -4.20 6.51
C GLY A 327 -2.74 -3.02 7.38
N GLU A 328 -2.98 -1.84 6.82
CA GLU A 328 -2.64 -0.54 7.40
C GLU A 328 -3.83 0.41 7.38
N GLN A 329 -3.88 1.36 8.31
CA GLN A 329 -4.86 2.44 8.33
C GLN A 329 -4.91 3.22 6.99
N SER A 330 -3.79 3.27 6.27
CA SER A 330 -3.70 3.91 4.95
C SER A 330 -4.58 3.28 3.86
N GLY A 331 -5.22 2.13 4.14
CA GLY A 331 -6.05 1.39 3.19
C GLY A 331 -5.30 0.35 2.36
N HIS A 332 -4.03 0.07 2.67
CA HIS A 332 -3.29 -1.05 2.11
C HIS A 332 -3.69 -2.32 2.85
N ILE A 333 -4.56 -3.13 2.25
CA ILE A 333 -5.16 -4.31 2.88
C ILE A 333 -4.85 -5.55 2.06
N ILE A 334 -4.38 -6.58 2.72
CA ILE A 334 -3.96 -7.86 2.15
C ILE A 334 -4.96 -8.93 2.57
N PHE A 335 -5.64 -9.50 1.59
CA PHE A 335 -6.36 -10.77 1.72
C PHE A 335 -5.50 -11.86 1.11
N LEU A 336 -4.77 -12.61 1.94
CA LEU A 336 -3.74 -13.53 1.46
C LEU A 336 -4.33 -14.69 0.62
N GLU A 337 -5.61 -15.01 0.80
CA GLU A 337 -6.35 -15.96 -0.05
C GLU A 337 -6.49 -15.48 -1.50
N HIS A 338 -6.43 -14.17 -1.72
CA HIS A 338 -6.65 -13.56 -3.04
C HIS A 338 -5.36 -13.06 -3.67
N ASN A 339 -4.58 -12.24 -2.94
CA ASN A 339 -3.38 -11.64 -3.50
C ASN A 339 -2.23 -11.60 -2.49
N THR A 340 -1.01 -11.45 -2.98
CA THR A 340 0.26 -11.42 -2.22
C THR A 340 0.70 -10.00 -1.81
N THR A 341 -0.12 -9.00 -2.06
CA THR A 341 0.12 -7.60 -1.69
C THR A 341 -1.23 -6.92 -1.47
N GLY A 342 -1.24 -5.70 -0.94
CA GLY A 342 -2.45 -4.90 -0.85
C GLY A 342 -3.08 -4.70 -2.22
N ASP A 343 -4.40 -4.80 -2.27
CA ASP A 343 -5.19 -4.69 -3.48
C ASP A 343 -6.46 -3.90 -3.20
N GLY A 344 -6.45 -2.62 -3.61
CA GLY A 344 -7.57 -1.74 -3.35
C GLY A 344 -8.86 -2.17 -4.06
N ILE A 345 -8.76 -2.85 -5.21
CA ILE A 345 -9.94 -3.33 -5.96
C ILE A 345 -10.51 -4.57 -5.28
N VAL A 346 -9.68 -5.55 -4.93
CA VAL A 346 -10.11 -6.73 -4.19
C VAL A 346 -10.72 -6.31 -2.84
N THR A 347 -10.07 -5.41 -2.11
CA THR A 347 -10.58 -4.89 -0.82
C THR A 347 -11.97 -4.28 -0.98
N ALA A 348 -12.18 -3.42 -1.99
CA ALA A 348 -13.48 -2.85 -2.29
C ALA A 348 -14.53 -3.94 -2.57
N LEU A 349 -14.15 -4.98 -3.32
CA LEU A 349 -15.06 -6.11 -3.63
C LEU A 349 -15.42 -6.93 -2.40
N GLN A 350 -14.48 -7.16 -1.46
CA GLN A 350 -14.77 -7.85 -0.21
C GLN A 350 -15.78 -7.05 0.64
N VAL A 351 -15.60 -5.74 0.77
CA VAL A 351 -16.57 -4.88 1.48
C VAL A 351 -17.93 -4.91 0.81
N LEU A 352 -18.00 -4.83 -0.52
CA LEU A 352 -19.26 -4.94 -1.27
C LEU A 352 -19.94 -6.30 -1.06
N ALA A 353 -19.17 -7.39 -1.00
CA ALA A 353 -19.69 -8.73 -0.73
C ALA A 353 -20.31 -8.78 0.67
N ILE A 354 -19.65 -8.23 1.67
CA ILE A 354 -20.16 -8.14 3.05
C ILE A 354 -21.45 -7.31 3.09
N MET A 355 -21.49 -6.14 2.43
CA MET A 355 -22.70 -5.33 2.34
C MET A 355 -23.87 -6.10 1.73
N ARG A 356 -23.62 -6.83 0.64
CA ARG A 356 -24.64 -7.65 -0.06
C ARG A 356 -25.12 -8.83 0.77
N LYS A 357 -24.19 -9.53 1.42
CA LYS A 357 -24.46 -10.68 2.29
C LYS A 357 -25.37 -10.31 3.45
N HIS A 358 -25.08 -9.20 4.13
CA HIS A 358 -25.84 -8.78 5.31
C HIS A 358 -27.03 -7.86 4.99
N GLY A 359 -27.16 -7.36 3.76
CA GLY A 359 -28.17 -6.38 3.40
C GLY A 359 -28.03 -5.06 4.17
N LYS A 360 -26.83 -4.74 4.66
CA LYS A 360 -26.56 -3.55 5.48
C LYS A 360 -25.82 -2.48 4.67
N ARG A 361 -26.00 -1.23 5.09
CA ARG A 361 -25.23 -0.07 4.57
C ARG A 361 -23.82 -0.07 5.13
N LEU A 362 -22.91 0.62 4.44
CA LEU A 362 -21.54 0.72 4.93
C LEU A 362 -21.46 1.43 6.29
N SER A 363 -22.27 2.49 6.51
CA SER A 363 -22.33 3.18 7.81
C SER A 363 -22.77 2.30 8.99
N GLU A 364 -23.53 1.24 8.73
CA GLU A 364 -23.97 0.29 9.76
C GLU A 364 -22.89 -0.77 10.02
N LEU A 365 -22.16 -1.18 8.97
CA LEU A 365 -21.09 -2.16 9.09
C LEU A 365 -19.83 -1.57 9.72
N SER A 366 -19.45 -0.35 9.33
CA SER A 366 -18.29 0.35 9.89
C SER A 366 -18.45 0.77 11.35
N ALA A 367 -19.69 0.77 11.86
CA ALA A 367 -19.98 1.01 13.27
C ALA A 367 -19.47 -0.09 14.23
N CYS A 368 -18.92 -1.20 13.68
CA CYS A 368 -18.22 -2.22 14.48
C CYS A 368 -16.94 -1.68 15.15
N MET A 369 -16.46 -0.51 14.73
CA MET A 369 -15.30 0.19 15.28
C MET A 369 -15.61 1.68 15.46
N THR A 370 -15.06 2.27 16.51
CA THR A 370 -15.05 3.73 16.72
C THR A 370 -13.60 4.21 16.76
N SER A 371 -13.24 5.14 15.87
CA SER A 371 -11.94 5.77 15.92
C SER A 371 -11.83 6.69 17.14
N PHE A 372 -10.75 6.54 17.88
CA PHE A 372 -10.44 7.42 18.99
C PHE A 372 -9.71 8.67 18.49
N PRO A 373 -9.97 9.84 19.08
CA PRO A 373 -9.21 11.04 18.83
C PRO A 373 -7.70 10.82 18.97
N GLN A 374 -6.93 11.49 18.13
CA GLN A 374 -5.47 11.46 18.13
C GLN A 374 -4.92 12.87 18.13
N VAL A 375 -3.92 13.12 18.98
CA VAL A 375 -3.16 14.36 19.02
C VAL A 375 -1.71 14.04 18.66
N LEU A 376 -1.16 14.78 17.69
CA LEU A 376 0.24 14.68 17.25
C LEU A 376 0.93 16.02 17.52
N VAL A 377 1.98 15.97 18.33
CA VAL A 377 2.84 17.14 18.62
C VAL A 377 4.23 16.88 18.05
N ASN A 378 4.73 17.81 17.24
CA ASN A 378 6.10 17.78 16.73
C ASN A 378 6.98 18.68 17.60
N VAL A 379 7.99 18.12 18.23
CA VAL A 379 8.92 18.84 19.13
C VAL A 379 10.27 18.95 18.45
N PRO A 380 10.78 20.16 18.16
CA PRO A 380 12.13 20.34 17.63
C PRO A 380 13.18 19.77 18.60
N VAL A 381 14.18 19.05 18.08
CA VAL A 381 15.24 18.44 18.89
C VAL A 381 16.61 18.74 18.31
N ARG A 382 17.59 19.03 19.21
CA ARG A 382 18.99 19.24 18.84
C ARG A 382 19.83 17.97 18.93
N ARG A 383 19.41 17.01 19.78
CA ARG A 383 20.08 15.73 20.00
C ARG A 383 19.13 14.59 19.65
N ARG A 384 19.68 13.47 19.19
CA ARG A 384 18.92 12.29 18.77
C ARG A 384 19.44 11.00 19.40
N PRO A 385 19.45 10.90 20.75
CA PRO A 385 19.79 9.66 21.43
C PRO A 385 18.70 8.61 21.16
N ALA A 386 18.97 7.36 21.50
CA ALA A 386 17.92 6.36 21.61
C ALA A 386 16.94 6.78 22.72
N LEU A 387 15.66 6.88 22.40
CA LEU A 387 14.64 7.38 23.37
C LEU A 387 14.53 6.46 24.58
N GLU A 388 14.89 5.19 24.43
CA GLU A 388 14.94 4.16 25.47
C GLU A 388 16.00 4.46 26.53
N GLU A 389 17.02 5.26 26.18
CA GLU A 389 18.11 5.67 27.05
C GLU A 389 17.82 6.91 27.90
N LEU A 390 16.58 7.45 27.81
CA LEU A 390 16.13 8.63 28.53
C LEU A 390 15.18 8.26 29.68
N PRO A 391 15.67 8.04 30.93
CA PRO A 391 14.84 7.51 32.01
C PRO A 391 13.63 8.35 32.35
N SER A 392 13.78 9.68 32.40
CA SER A 392 12.68 10.58 32.71
C SER A 392 11.60 10.60 31.64
N LEU A 393 11.98 10.52 30.36
CA LEU A 393 11.00 10.39 29.26
C LEU A 393 10.27 9.04 29.33
N GLN A 394 10.98 7.95 29.60
CA GLN A 394 10.38 6.62 29.75
C GLN A 394 9.40 6.55 30.94
N GLU A 395 9.72 7.22 32.05
CA GLU A 395 8.82 7.35 33.19
C GLU A 395 7.58 8.18 32.84
N GLY A 396 7.77 9.30 32.14
CA GLY A 396 6.68 10.13 31.63
C GLY A 396 5.75 9.36 30.71
N ILE A 397 6.28 8.59 29.75
CA ILE A 397 5.49 7.73 28.85
C ILE A 397 4.67 6.74 29.68
N ARG A 398 5.30 5.98 30.58
CA ARG A 398 4.58 5.02 31.45
C ARG A 398 3.50 5.65 32.30
N SER A 399 3.74 6.86 32.84
CA SER A 399 2.77 7.61 33.62
C SER A 399 1.54 7.98 32.77
N VAL A 400 1.78 8.45 31.54
CA VAL A 400 0.71 8.81 30.60
C VAL A 400 -0.06 7.55 30.17
N GLU A 401 0.61 6.45 29.84
CA GLU A 401 -0.02 5.18 29.51
C GLU A 401 -0.90 4.64 30.65
N ALA A 402 -0.42 4.73 31.90
CA ALA A 402 -1.20 4.33 33.05
C ALA A 402 -2.50 5.15 33.22
N ARG A 403 -2.44 6.45 32.92
CA ARG A 403 -3.61 7.37 32.96
C ARG A 403 -4.59 7.10 31.83
N LEU A 404 -4.12 6.71 30.65
CA LEU A 404 -4.95 6.35 29.50
C LEU A 404 -5.58 4.96 29.63
N GLY A 405 -4.94 4.05 30.36
CA GLY A 405 -5.41 2.68 30.59
C GLY A 405 -5.49 1.88 29.28
N LYS A 406 -6.51 1.01 29.15
CA LYS A 406 -6.69 0.11 28.00
C LYS A 406 -7.35 0.78 26.78
N THR A 407 -7.75 2.05 26.90
CA THR A 407 -8.48 2.81 25.88
C THR A 407 -7.67 4.02 25.38
N GLY A 408 -6.37 4.01 25.58
CA GLY A 408 -5.48 5.01 25.03
C GLY A 408 -4.08 4.49 24.83
N ARG A 409 -3.25 5.29 24.13
CA ARG A 409 -1.91 4.92 23.73
C ARG A 409 -1.02 6.13 23.58
N VAL A 410 0.28 5.92 23.83
CA VAL A 410 1.35 6.87 23.55
C VAL A 410 2.31 6.27 22.54
N LEU A 411 2.72 7.07 21.55
CA LEU A 411 3.81 6.72 20.65
C LEU A 411 4.75 7.93 20.54
N VAL A 412 5.98 7.77 21.00
CA VAL A 412 7.04 8.78 20.85
C VAL A 412 8.11 8.23 19.93
N ARG A 413 8.48 8.99 18.89
CA ARG A 413 9.54 8.60 17.96
C ARG A 413 10.32 9.79 17.43
N LEU A 414 11.60 9.61 17.12
CA LEU A 414 12.37 10.59 16.36
C LEU A 414 12.02 10.50 14.87
N SER A 415 11.91 11.65 14.21
CA SER A 415 11.73 11.67 12.75
C SER A 415 13.01 11.22 12.06
N GLY A 416 12.92 10.37 11.04
CA GLY A 416 14.08 9.93 10.26
C GLY A 416 14.71 11.03 9.40
N THR A 417 13.90 12.01 8.97
CA THR A 417 14.28 13.03 7.99
C THR A 417 14.37 14.45 8.56
N GLU A 418 13.66 14.75 9.62
CA GLU A 418 13.55 16.09 10.22
C GLU A 418 14.12 16.10 11.63
N PRO A 419 14.64 17.25 12.14
CA PRO A 419 15.14 17.38 13.50
C PRO A 419 13.99 17.55 14.51
N VAL A 420 13.04 16.61 14.53
CA VAL A 420 11.91 16.63 15.44
C VAL A 420 11.67 15.28 16.10
N ALA A 421 11.21 15.29 17.34
CA ALA A 421 10.53 14.16 17.97
C ALA A 421 9.02 14.31 17.74
N ARG A 422 8.35 13.21 17.44
CA ARG A 422 6.90 13.16 17.25
C ARG A 422 6.26 12.45 18.42
N VAL A 423 5.42 13.17 19.14
CA VAL A 423 4.59 12.66 20.24
C VAL A 423 3.18 12.48 19.72
N MET A 424 2.70 11.25 19.70
CA MET A 424 1.33 10.90 19.37
C MET A 424 0.66 10.33 20.60
N VAL A 425 -0.50 10.88 20.96
CA VAL A 425 -1.35 10.37 22.03
C VAL A 425 -2.75 10.12 21.47
N GLU A 426 -3.28 8.94 21.73
CA GLU A 426 -4.64 8.54 21.38
C GLU A 426 -5.45 8.23 22.63
N GLY A 427 -6.74 8.51 22.61
CA GLY A 427 -7.64 8.21 23.72
C GLY A 427 -9.05 8.73 23.47
N GLN A 428 -9.99 8.39 24.32
CA GLN A 428 -11.41 8.70 24.13
C GLN A 428 -11.74 10.18 24.25
N ASP A 429 -11.09 10.89 25.19
CA ASP A 429 -11.35 12.31 25.46
C ASP A 429 -10.25 13.19 24.88
N HIS A 430 -10.61 14.02 23.88
CA HIS A 430 -9.69 14.89 23.17
C HIS A 430 -8.95 15.86 24.10
N GLY A 431 -9.63 16.48 25.08
CA GLY A 431 -9.01 17.42 25.99
C GLY A 431 -7.99 16.77 26.92
N THR A 432 -8.24 15.53 27.32
CA THR A 432 -7.28 14.74 28.10
C THR A 432 -6.03 14.40 27.30
N ILE A 433 -6.19 13.87 26.07
CA ILE A 433 -5.02 13.49 25.25
C ILE A 433 -4.20 14.69 24.81
N GLU A 434 -4.82 15.85 24.59
CA GLU A 434 -4.13 17.09 24.26
C GLU A 434 -3.19 17.52 25.40
N ARG A 435 -3.70 17.54 26.66
CA ARG A 435 -2.87 17.85 27.83
C ARG A 435 -1.72 16.86 28.00
N LEU A 436 -2.00 15.57 27.84
CA LEU A 436 -1.00 14.51 27.97
C LEU A 436 0.09 14.60 26.89
N ALA A 437 -0.30 14.92 25.66
CA ALA A 437 0.65 15.14 24.56
C ALA A 437 1.55 16.34 24.82
N GLN A 438 0.98 17.45 25.37
CA GLN A 438 1.77 18.62 25.74
C GLN A 438 2.70 18.35 26.93
N GLU A 439 2.27 17.60 27.95
CA GLU A 439 3.13 17.18 29.07
C GLU A 439 4.39 16.46 28.55
N LEU A 440 4.21 15.47 27.66
CA LEU A 440 5.34 14.73 27.05
C LEU A 440 6.19 15.62 26.13
N ALA A 441 5.57 16.51 25.37
CA ALA A 441 6.27 17.43 24.48
C ALA A 441 7.22 18.34 25.26
N LEU A 442 6.77 18.90 26.39
CA LEU A 442 7.60 19.72 27.27
C LEU A 442 8.76 18.95 27.91
N MET A 443 8.54 17.66 28.25
CA MET A 443 9.64 16.80 28.74
C MET A 443 10.71 16.59 27.67
N ILE A 444 10.30 16.33 26.43
CA ILE A 444 11.21 16.15 25.29
C ILE A 444 11.96 17.44 24.97
N GLU A 445 11.26 18.59 24.97
CA GLU A 445 11.88 19.89 24.74
C GLU A 445 12.97 20.20 25.78
N LYS A 446 12.70 19.89 27.06
CA LYS A 446 13.66 20.08 28.15
C LYS A 446 14.90 19.18 28.02
N GLU A 447 14.75 17.94 27.55
CA GLU A 447 15.85 16.99 27.47
C GLU A 447 16.62 17.04 26.15
N LEU A 448 15.95 17.33 25.03
CA LEU A 448 16.51 17.21 23.68
C LEU A 448 16.51 18.53 22.88
N GLY A 449 15.80 19.56 23.36
CA GLY A 449 15.64 20.86 22.70
C GLY A 449 16.84 21.81 22.75
#